data_6f7413f798ca98ddabb5bbffa55d6151
#
_entry.id   6f7413f798ca98ddabb5bbffa55d6151
#
_cell.length_a   1.000
_cell.length_b   1.000
_cell.length_c   1.000
_cell.angle_alpha   90.00
_cell.angle_beta   90.00
_cell.angle_gamma   90.00
#
_symmetry.space_group_name_H-M   'P 1'
#
loop_
_entity.id
_entity.type
_entity.pdbx_description
1 polymer ?
#
loop_
_entity_poly.entity_id
_entity_poly.type
_entity_poly.pdbx_seq_one_letter_code
_entity_poly.pdbx_strand_id
1 'polypeptide(L)'
;MGERAVIEIANALNDGMDAQDITYIDGTVYKTREPDTSVPSIMLPAFPDMQKNPRVYAESFSVQYRNTDPFCAKRLIEPYGEHEFIVQNPPQKPLSQKEMDHVYDLPYCRTFHPSYKKLGGIPAIAEIEFSLASCRGCFGACSFCALTFHQGRIIQTRSQ
;
A
#
# COMPACT_ATOMS: atom_id res chain seq x y z
N MET A 1 -2.31 1.82 3.92
CA MET A 1 -1.17 2.15 4.76
C MET A 1 -0.64 0.87 5.38
N GLY A 2 0.64 0.79 5.67
CA GLY A 2 1.32 -0.47 5.93
C GLY A 2 1.50 -0.85 7.41
N GLU A 3 0.86 -0.17 8.35
CA GLU A 3 1.12 -0.34 9.78
C GLU A 3 0.91 -1.78 10.26
N ARG A 4 -0.24 -2.38 9.92
CA ARG A 4 -0.51 -3.79 10.29
C ARG A 4 0.37 -4.75 9.52
N ALA A 5 0.55 -4.54 8.20
CA ALA A 5 1.38 -5.40 7.37
C ALA A 5 2.82 -5.46 7.89
N VAL A 6 3.40 -4.32 8.32
CA VAL A 6 4.75 -4.29 8.91
C VAL A 6 4.83 -5.14 10.18
N ILE A 7 3.82 -5.06 11.05
CA ILE A 7 3.78 -5.86 12.29
C ILE A 7 3.63 -7.35 11.98
N GLU A 8 2.73 -7.71 11.07
CA GLU A 8 2.49 -9.10 10.66
C GLU A 8 3.72 -9.71 10.01
N ILE A 9 4.41 -8.97 9.12
CA ILE A 9 5.69 -9.40 8.51
C ILE A 9 6.77 -9.59 9.60
N ALA A 10 6.92 -8.62 10.51
CA ALA A 10 7.90 -8.70 11.57
C ALA A 10 7.67 -9.92 12.49
N ASN A 11 6.42 -10.21 12.82
CA ASN A 11 6.05 -11.39 13.61
C ASN A 11 6.36 -12.69 12.85
N ALA A 12 5.99 -12.79 11.57
CA ALA A 12 6.26 -13.97 10.76
C ALA A 12 7.78 -14.26 10.65
N LEU A 13 8.58 -13.21 10.45
CA LEU A 13 10.04 -13.33 10.42
C LEU A 13 10.61 -13.73 11.79
N ASN A 14 10.09 -13.17 12.89
CA ASN A 14 10.50 -13.53 14.25
C ASN A 14 10.14 -14.99 14.60
N ASP A 15 9.07 -15.51 14.05
CA ASP A 15 8.64 -16.91 14.18
C ASP A 15 9.46 -17.86 13.28
N GLY A 16 10.45 -17.34 12.56
CA GLY A 16 11.39 -18.10 11.73
C GLY A 16 10.90 -18.39 10.32
N MET A 17 9.87 -17.71 9.83
CA MET A 17 9.41 -17.85 8.45
C MET A 17 10.37 -17.12 7.49
N ASP A 18 10.69 -17.74 6.35
CA ASP A 18 11.44 -17.07 5.29
C ASP A 18 10.62 -15.98 4.61
N ALA A 19 11.24 -14.86 4.28
CA ALA A 19 10.56 -13.71 3.67
C ALA A 19 9.83 -14.06 2.36
N GLN A 20 10.36 -15.01 1.59
CA GLN A 20 9.76 -15.49 0.34
C GLN A 20 8.45 -16.27 0.56
N ASP A 21 8.22 -16.81 1.75
CA ASP A 21 7.05 -17.60 2.09
C ASP A 21 5.92 -16.74 2.68
N ILE A 22 6.21 -15.46 2.99
CA ILE A 22 5.24 -14.50 3.52
C ILE A 22 4.41 -13.92 2.34
N THR A 23 3.48 -14.72 1.82
CA THR A 23 2.69 -14.39 0.62
C THR A 23 1.22 -14.06 0.91
N TYR A 24 0.79 -14.16 2.16
CA TYR A 24 -0.62 -14.15 2.58
C TYR A 24 -1.08 -12.86 3.26
N ILE A 25 -0.16 -11.93 3.53
CA ILE A 25 -0.48 -10.71 4.29
C ILE A 25 -1.15 -9.69 3.39
N ASP A 26 -2.33 -9.20 3.78
CA ASP A 26 -3.04 -8.14 3.07
C ASP A 26 -2.20 -6.86 2.98
N GLY A 27 -2.35 -6.13 1.87
CA GLY A 27 -1.60 -4.90 1.61
C GLY A 27 -0.15 -5.10 1.18
N THR A 28 0.25 -6.35 0.90
CA THR A 28 1.59 -6.68 0.40
C THR A 28 1.58 -7.03 -1.09
N VAL A 29 2.74 -6.92 -1.70
CA VAL A 29 3.02 -7.36 -3.06
C VAL A 29 4.23 -8.28 -3.03
N TYR A 30 4.17 -9.39 -3.74
CA TYR A 30 5.27 -10.33 -3.84
C TYR A 30 5.44 -10.84 -5.27
N LYS A 31 6.63 -11.34 -5.55
CA LYS A 31 6.99 -11.97 -6.81
C LYS A 31 6.96 -13.49 -6.65
N THR A 32 6.41 -14.19 -7.63
CA THR A 32 6.40 -15.67 -7.66
C THR A 32 6.56 -16.21 -9.07
N ARG A 33 6.94 -17.48 -9.18
CA ARG A 33 6.95 -18.22 -10.45
C ARG A 33 5.61 -18.91 -10.71
N GLU A 34 4.89 -19.25 -9.66
CA GLU A 34 3.59 -19.93 -9.72
C GLU A 34 2.64 -19.25 -8.74
N PRO A 35 1.68 -18.47 -9.23
CA PRO A 35 0.71 -17.83 -8.36
C PRO A 35 -0.31 -18.86 -7.85
N ASP A 36 -0.61 -18.81 -6.57
CA ASP A 36 -1.69 -19.59 -5.98
C ASP A 36 -3.05 -19.08 -6.49
N THR A 37 -3.70 -19.87 -7.33
CA THR A 37 -5.02 -19.58 -7.92
C THR A 37 -6.18 -20.17 -7.12
N SER A 38 -5.93 -20.86 -6.02
CA SER A 38 -6.98 -21.38 -5.12
C SER A 38 -7.71 -20.23 -4.39
N VAL A 39 -7.04 -19.08 -4.22
CA VAL A 39 -7.63 -17.87 -3.67
C VAL A 39 -8.29 -17.05 -4.77
N PRO A 40 -9.49 -16.48 -4.54
CA PRO A 40 -10.17 -15.62 -5.52
C PRO A 40 -9.27 -14.49 -6.02
N SER A 41 -8.91 -14.54 -7.30
CA SER A 41 -7.93 -13.65 -7.91
C SER A 41 -8.44 -13.09 -9.24
N ILE A 42 -7.88 -11.99 -9.68
CA ILE A 42 -8.11 -11.41 -11.01
C ILE A 42 -6.76 -11.40 -11.73
N MET A 43 -6.71 -12.07 -12.88
CA MET A 43 -5.55 -12.00 -13.77
C MET A 43 -5.60 -10.70 -14.56
N LEU A 44 -4.57 -9.88 -14.43
CA LEU A 44 -4.38 -8.67 -15.22
C LEU A 44 -3.75 -9.01 -16.59
N PRO A 45 -3.85 -8.12 -17.59
CA PRO A 45 -3.07 -8.25 -18.81
C PRO A 45 -1.57 -8.34 -18.50
N ALA A 46 -0.84 -9.06 -19.33
CA ALA A 46 0.60 -9.18 -19.16
C ALA A 46 1.32 -7.83 -19.37
N PHE A 47 2.33 -7.56 -18.55
CA PHE A 47 3.10 -6.32 -18.63
C PHE A 47 3.65 -5.99 -20.03
N PRO A 48 4.22 -6.97 -20.81
CA PRO A 48 4.66 -6.70 -22.17
C PRO A 48 3.55 -6.24 -23.13
N ASP A 49 2.30 -6.67 -22.90
CA ASP A 49 1.17 -6.26 -23.73
C ASP A 49 0.71 -4.84 -23.37
N MET A 50 0.75 -4.49 -22.10
CA MET A 50 0.47 -3.11 -21.63
C MET A 50 1.49 -2.11 -22.17
N GLN A 51 2.77 -2.50 -22.26
CA GLN A 51 3.81 -1.64 -22.84
C GLN A 51 3.58 -1.34 -24.32
N LYS A 52 3.01 -2.30 -25.07
CA LYS A 52 2.78 -2.16 -26.52
C LYS A 52 1.46 -1.48 -26.85
N ASN A 53 0.48 -1.52 -25.95
CA ASN A 53 -0.88 -1.06 -26.23
C ASN A 53 -1.46 -0.23 -25.07
N PRO A 54 -1.56 1.12 -25.22
CA PRO A 54 -2.13 1.99 -24.20
C PRO A 54 -3.57 1.66 -23.79
N ARG A 55 -4.35 1.03 -24.68
CA ARG A 55 -5.72 0.61 -24.36
C ARG A 55 -5.70 -0.54 -23.35
N VAL A 56 -4.82 -1.52 -23.55
CA VAL A 56 -4.63 -2.64 -22.60
C VAL A 56 -4.17 -2.14 -21.23
N TYR A 57 -3.28 -1.14 -21.22
CA TYR A 57 -2.88 -0.47 -19.98
C TYR A 57 -4.07 0.21 -19.29
N ALA A 58 -4.90 0.93 -20.03
CA ALA A 58 -6.10 1.60 -19.49
C ALA A 58 -7.13 0.59 -18.94
N GLU A 59 -7.29 -0.56 -19.59
CA GLU A 59 -8.14 -1.67 -19.11
C GLU A 59 -7.60 -2.25 -17.79
N SER A 60 -6.30 -2.53 -17.71
CA SER A 60 -5.62 -2.97 -16.49
C SER A 60 -5.82 -1.96 -15.35
N PHE A 61 -5.58 -0.68 -15.62
CA PHE A 61 -5.80 0.39 -14.65
C PHE A 61 -7.26 0.42 -14.16
N SER A 62 -8.24 0.26 -15.05
CA SER A 62 -9.66 0.21 -14.67
C SER A 62 -9.98 -0.93 -13.71
N VAL A 63 -9.38 -2.10 -13.93
CA VAL A 63 -9.53 -3.26 -13.03
C VAL A 63 -8.91 -2.95 -11.66
N GLN A 64 -7.68 -2.45 -11.64
CA GLN A 64 -6.98 -2.07 -10.40
C GLN A 64 -7.77 -1.00 -9.62
N TYR A 65 -8.27 0.03 -10.32
CA TYR A 65 -9.06 1.10 -9.73
C TYR A 65 -10.33 0.60 -9.03
N ARG A 66 -11.04 -0.36 -9.63
CA ARG A 66 -12.24 -0.98 -9.03
C ARG A 66 -11.93 -1.91 -7.88
N ASN A 67 -10.66 -2.34 -7.75
CA ASN A 67 -10.22 -3.33 -6.77
C ASN A 67 -9.45 -2.68 -5.59
N THR A 68 -9.77 -1.44 -5.28
CA THR A 68 -9.12 -0.68 -4.18
C THR A 68 -9.88 -0.72 -2.85
N ASP A 69 -11.10 -1.27 -2.83
CA ASP A 69 -11.91 -1.37 -1.61
C ASP A 69 -11.46 -2.56 -0.76
N PRO A 70 -10.95 -2.34 0.47
CA PRO A 70 -10.42 -3.41 1.33
C PRO A 70 -11.47 -4.41 1.82
N PHE A 71 -12.76 -4.15 1.61
CA PHE A 71 -13.85 -5.06 2.02
C PHE A 71 -14.29 -6.02 0.92
N CYS A 72 -13.98 -5.73 -0.34
CA CYS A 72 -14.39 -6.56 -1.47
C CYS A 72 -13.29 -6.79 -2.52
N ALA A 73 -12.12 -6.17 -2.34
CA ALA A 73 -10.99 -6.35 -3.24
C ALA A 73 -10.55 -7.81 -3.31
N LYS A 74 -10.17 -8.23 -4.50
CA LYS A 74 -9.56 -9.54 -4.76
C LYS A 74 -8.05 -9.38 -4.94
N ARG A 75 -7.33 -10.47 -4.82
CA ARG A 75 -5.93 -10.56 -5.22
C ARG A 75 -5.78 -10.25 -6.71
N LEU A 76 -4.77 -9.48 -7.08
CA LEU A 76 -4.44 -9.19 -8.46
C LEU A 76 -3.16 -9.94 -8.83
N ILE A 77 -3.12 -10.53 -10.03
CA ILE A 77 -1.98 -11.27 -10.54
C ILE A 77 -1.61 -10.66 -11.90
N GLU A 78 -0.39 -10.12 -12.01
CA GLU A 78 0.13 -9.53 -13.23
C GLU A 78 1.28 -10.38 -13.78
N PRO A 79 1.16 -10.95 -15.00
CA PRO A 79 2.24 -11.68 -15.65
C PRO A 79 3.31 -10.74 -16.22
N TYR A 80 4.59 -11.03 -15.92
CA TYR A 80 5.75 -10.33 -16.51
C TYR A 80 6.47 -11.15 -17.55
N GLY A 81 6.31 -12.47 -17.54
CA GLY A 81 6.92 -13.44 -18.46
C GLY A 81 6.27 -14.81 -18.29
N GLU A 82 6.87 -15.84 -18.85
CA GLU A 82 6.32 -17.20 -18.82
C GLU A 82 6.21 -17.78 -17.39
N HIS A 83 7.18 -17.46 -16.54
CA HIS A 83 7.25 -17.94 -15.16
C HIS A 83 7.59 -16.81 -14.19
N GLU A 84 7.02 -15.63 -14.42
CA GLU A 84 7.27 -14.47 -13.58
C GLU A 84 5.98 -13.68 -13.38
N PHE A 85 5.51 -13.65 -12.14
CA PHE A 85 4.26 -13.00 -11.77
C PHE A 85 4.48 -12.07 -10.58
N ILE A 86 3.82 -10.92 -10.64
CA ILE A 86 3.64 -10.04 -9.49
C ILE A 86 2.24 -10.28 -8.95
N VAL A 87 2.16 -10.60 -7.67
CA VAL A 87 0.89 -10.84 -6.97
C VAL A 87 0.69 -9.74 -5.95
N GLN A 88 -0.39 -9.00 -6.09
CA GLN A 88 -0.84 -7.99 -5.13
C GLN A 88 -1.98 -8.56 -4.30
N ASN A 89 -1.77 -8.70 -3.00
CA ASN A 89 -2.82 -9.05 -2.06
C ASN A 89 -3.85 -7.91 -1.91
N PRO A 90 -5.07 -8.22 -1.45
CA PRO A 90 -6.07 -7.19 -1.15
C PRO A 90 -5.50 -6.09 -0.23
N PRO A 91 -6.01 -4.86 -0.32
CA PRO A 91 -5.59 -3.80 0.60
C PRO A 91 -5.91 -4.15 2.06
N GLN A 92 -5.04 -3.73 2.97
CA GLN A 92 -5.33 -3.81 4.42
C GLN A 92 -6.61 -3.03 4.77
N LYS A 93 -7.39 -3.57 5.71
CA LYS A 93 -8.56 -2.87 6.25
C LYS A 93 -8.13 -1.57 6.94
N PRO A 94 -9.00 -0.54 6.93
CA PRO A 94 -8.73 0.71 7.64
C PRO A 94 -8.40 0.48 9.11
N LEU A 95 -7.51 1.31 9.65
CA LEU A 95 -7.24 1.33 11.08
C LEU A 95 -8.49 1.79 11.84
N SER A 96 -8.74 1.19 12.99
CA SER A 96 -9.67 1.74 13.97
C SER A 96 -9.13 3.08 14.51
N GLN A 97 -10.00 3.90 15.08
CA GLN A 97 -9.58 5.15 15.72
C GLN A 97 -8.50 4.93 16.77
N LYS A 98 -8.64 3.89 17.61
CA LYS A 98 -7.65 3.55 18.63
C LYS A 98 -6.28 3.20 18.06
N GLU A 99 -6.25 2.42 16.96
CA GLU A 99 -4.99 2.10 16.27
C GLU A 99 -4.38 3.34 15.63
N MET A 100 -5.22 4.20 15.06
CA MET A 100 -4.78 5.46 14.49
C MET A 100 -4.16 6.38 15.54
N ASP A 101 -4.81 6.52 16.69
CA ASP A 101 -4.30 7.31 17.82
C ASP A 101 -2.96 6.73 18.30
N HIS A 102 -2.87 5.42 18.48
CA HIS A 102 -1.63 4.75 18.87
C HIS A 102 -0.47 5.05 17.90
N VAL A 103 -0.71 4.99 16.59
CA VAL A 103 0.31 5.30 15.58
C VAL A 103 0.81 6.74 15.72
N TYR A 104 -0.08 7.70 15.98
CA TYR A 104 0.29 9.10 16.12
C TYR A 104 0.89 9.46 17.49
N ASP A 105 0.68 8.62 18.50
CA ASP A 105 1.26 8.75 19.85
C ASP A 105 2.65 8.15 19.99
N LEU A 106 3.16 7.47 18.93
CA LEU A 106 4.53 6.98 18.94
C LEU A 106 5.54 8.11 19.12
N PRO A 107 6.68 7.84 19.77
CA PRO A 107 7.66 8.87 20.14
C PRO A 107 8.47 9.38 18.94
N TYR A 108 7.81 9.97 17.97
CA TYR A 108 8.46 10.57 16.80
C TYR A 108 9.28 11.80 17.17
N CYS A 109 10.46 11.95 16.57
CA CYS A 109 11.28 13.15 16.73
C CYS A 109 10.64 14.42 16.14
N ARG A 110 9.63 14.28 15.28
CA ARG A 110 8.89 15.37 14.59
C ARG A 110 9.79 16.36 13.84
N THR A 111 10.94 15.89 13.41
CA THR A 111 11.91 16.65 12.61
C THR A 111 12.67 15.67 11.71
N PHE A 112 13.63 16.19 10.94
CA PHE A 112 14.49 15.36 10.08
C PHE A 112 15.50 14.52 10.89
N HIS A 113 15.93 13.41 10.30
CA HIS A 113 16.93 12.55 10.92
C HIS A 113 18.27 13.30 11.15
N PRO A 114 18.96 13.11 12.29
CA PRO A 114 20.18 13.84 12.63
C PRO A 114 21.29 13.79 11.58
N SER A 115 21.37 12.75 10.75
CA SER A 115 22.35 12.66 9.66
C SER A 115 22.27 13.81 8.66
N TYR A 116 21.09 14.40 8.49
CA TYR A 116 20.87 15.53 7.56
C TYR A 116 21.33 16.89 8.13
N LYS A 117 21.61 16.96 9.45
CA LYS A 117 22.02 18.22 10.10
C LYS A 117 23.26 18.85 9.46
N LYS A 118 24.26 18.02 9.09
CA LYS A 118 25.47 18.48 8.42
C LYS A 118 25.24 18.98 6.99
N LEU A 119 24.12 18.60 6.38
CA LEU A 119 23.72 19.00 5.03
C LEU A 119 22.78 20.21 5.03
N GLY A 120 22.55 20.85 6.18
CA GLY A 120 21.63 21.98 6.31
C GLY A 120 20.17 21.58 6.64
N GLY A 121 19.91 20.32 6.96
CA GLY A 121 18.57 19.81 7.26
C GLY A 121 17.78 19.45 6.00
N ILE A 122 16.45 19.39 6.14
CA ILE A 122 15.51 19.15 5.04
C ILE A 122 14.58 20.36 4.94
N PRO A 123 14.66 21.16 3.85
CA PRO A 123 13.87 22.40 3.71
C PRO A 123 12.35 22.19 3.82
N ALA A 124 11.84 21.06 3.31
CA ALA A 124 10.42 20.73 3.36
C ALA A 124 9.84 20.64 4.79
N ILE A 125 10.66 20.44 5.82
CA ILE A 125 10.21 20.41 7.21
C ILE A 125 9.59 21.75 7.60
N ALA A 126 10.14 22.88 7.14
CA ALA A 126 9.63 24.21 7.46
C ALA A 126 8.17 24.42 7.03
N GLU A 127 7.71 23.72 5.99
CA GLU A 127 6.33 23.79 5.50
C GLU A 127 5.34 22.97 6.32
N ILE A 128 5.81 21.90 6.99
CA ILE A 128 4.96 20.93 7.68
C ILE A 128 5.16 20.86 9.19
N GLU A 129 6.14 21.58 9.74
CA GLU A 129 6.54 21.51 11.16
C GLU A 129 5.37 21.69 12.12
N PHE A 130 4.44 22.58 11.79
CA PHE A 130 3.25 22.86 12.61
C PHE A 130 1.97 22.22 12.07
N SER A 131 2.07 21.25 11.16
CA SER A 131 0.91 20.57 10.60
C SER A 131 0.39 19.48 11.55
N LEU A 132 -0.95 19.41 11.66
CA LEU A 132 -1.65 18.36 12.40
C LEU A 132 -2.41 17.46 11.44
N ALA A 133 -2.03 16.17 11.40
CA ALA A 133 -2.79 15.18 10.67
C ALA A 133 -3.97 14.70 11.53
N SER A 134 -5.17 15.18 11.23
CA SER A 134 -6.41 14.81 11.93
C SER A 134 -7.10 13.57 11.34
N CYS A 135 -6.88 13.31 10.06
CA CYS A 135 -7.50 12.19 9.34
C CYS A 135 -6.61 11.69 8.21
N ARG A 136 -6.93 10.49 7.70
CA ARG A 136 -6.37 9.89 6.50
C ARG A 136 -7.50 9.44 5.58
N GLY A 137 -7.19 9.29 4.29
CA GLY A 137 -8.13 8.89 3.26
C GLY A 137 -8.84 10.07 2.62
N CYS A 138 -9.39 9.85 1.43
CA CYS A 138 -10.16 10.86 0.70
C CYS A 138 -11.18 10.18 -0.22
N PHE A 139 -12.47 10.49 -0.05
CA PHE A 139 -13.54 9.98 -0.90
C PHE A 139 -13.74 10.79 -2.19
N GLY A 140 -12.98 11.88 -2.40
CA GLY A 140 -13.15 12.78 -3.54
C GLY A 140 -12.88 12.14 -4.90
N ALA A 141 -11.98 11.15 -4.96
CA ALA A 141 -11.65 10.37 -6.17
C ALA A 141 -11.38 11.22 -7.42
N CYS A 142 -10.79 12.41 -7.26
CA CYS A 142 -10.45 13.31 -8.34
C CYS A 142 -9.49 12.65 -9.32
N SER A 143 -9.74 12.77 -10.65
CA SER A 143 -8.99 12.05 -11.68
C SER A 143 -7.49 12.41 -11.76
N PHE A 144 -7.10 13.56 -11.27
CA PHE A 144 -5.70 14.02 -11.24
C PHE A 144 -4.98 13.69 -9.93
N CYS A 145 -5.68 13.18 -8.90
CA CYS A 145 -5.15 13.07 -7.55
C CYS A 145 -4.84 11.64 -7.15
N ALA A 146 -3.59 11.38 -6.76
CA ALA A 146 -3.16 10.07 -6.31
C ALA A 146 -3.50 9.76 -4.82
N LEU A 147 -4.11 10.70 -4.09
CA LEU A 147 -4.36 10.56 -2.66
C LEU A 147 -5.26 9.35 -2.34
N THR A 148 -6.26 9.08 -3.17
CA THR A 148 -7.15 7.91 -3.03
C THR A 148 -6.41 6.58 -3.15
N PHE A 149 -5.36 6.51 -3.95
CA PHE A 149 -4.50 5.32 -4.07
C PHE A 149 -3.51 5.24 -2.93
N HIS A 150 -2.98 6.37 -2.49
CA HIS A 150 -1.99 6.42 -1.43
C HIS A 150 -2.57 6.19 -0.03
N GLN A 151 -3.72 6.81 0.29
CA GLN A 151 -4.33 6.76 1.61
C GLN A 151 -5.66 6.00 1.66
N GLY A 152 -6.20 5.60 0.51
CA GLY A 152 -7.50 4.95 0.38
C GLY A 152 -8.66 5.93 0.36
N ARG A 153 -9.87 5.40 0.14
CA ARG A 153 -11.11 6.20 0.01
C ARG A 153 -11.89 6.31 1.31
N ILE A 154 -11.55 5.49 2.29
CA ILE A 154 -12.22 5.46 3.58
C ILE A 154 -11.54 6.43 4.51
N ILE A 155 -12.32 7.38 5.04
CA ILE A 155 -11.82 8.34 6.00
C ILE A 155 -11.58 7.65 7.34
N GLN A 156 -10.37 7.81 7.85
CA GLN A 156 -9.94 7.33 9.16
C GLN A 156 -9.58 8.56 9.99
N THR A 157 -10.21 8.74 11.13
CA THR A 157 -10.00 9.91 11.99
C THR A 157 -9.26 9.54 13.28
N ARG A 158 -8.53 10.50 13.82
CA ARG A 158 -8.02 10.47 15.18
C ARG A 158 -9.11 10.83 16.17
N SER A 159 -8.93 10.49 17.44
CA SER A 159 -9.72 11.06 18.53
C SER A 159 -9.48 12.58 18.65
N GLN A 160 -10.43 13.25 19.27
CA GLN A 160 -10.32 14.69 19.62
C GLN A 160 -9.47 14.88 20.86
#